data_41590f2355d3046c9168242fd270f41e
#
_entry.id   41590f2355d3046c9168242fd270f41e
#
_cell.length_a   1.000
_cell.length_b   1.000
_cell.length_c   1.000
_cell.angle_alpha   90.00
_cell.angle_beta   90.00
_cell.angle_gamma   90.00
#
_symmetry.space_group_name_H-M   'P 1'
#
loop_
_entity.id
_entity.type
_entity.pdbx_description
1 polymer ?
#
loop_
_entity_poly.entity_id
_entity_poly.type
_entity_poly.pdbx_seq_one_letter_code
_entity_poly.pdbx_strand_id
1 'polypeptide(L)'
;MDRPAAATPATARDIILEIVRNMREGLEPLHYCTLPPAIFHVYLHPTDLERLRGILPRIVEEAKRALDSELETLNRASLGERLKLSKRSDPKIIPPEGGWQIRILEDTDDEAAPGDVAISSELALPAKDQLGAGSMTKRIATRRMAGVESTKQSYDSPAAAPAAAPLPAADPGTFATIEYEDSTGRKTYRMTKNEIVVGRGGRDYWTDIKLETLPDVSREHFRLRRDPATGQFFLKDLSQLGTTIDGAKAPTSVALEDGRKRDLDQEAPVPPRARIGLAGVVYLDFRSVSQS
;
A
#
# COMPACT_ATOMS: atom_id res chain seq x y z
N MET A 1 -17.38 31.10 20.68
CA MET A 1 -16.49 30.73 19.55
C MET A 1 -15.40 29.85 20.15
N ASP A 2 -15.63 28.55 20.19
CA ASP A 2 -14.62 27.58 20.64
C ASP A 2 -13.48 27.54 19.64
N ARG A 3 -12.29 27.86 20.13
CA ARG A 3 -11.04 27.75 19.38
C ARG A 3 -10.77 26.25 19.25
N PRO A 4 -10.65 25.69 18.01
CA PRO A 4 -10.31 24.29 17.90
C PRO A 4 -9.01 24.04 18.68
N ALA A 5 -9.00 23.00 19.53
CA ALA A 5 -7.84 22.58 20.27
C ALA A 5 -6.69 22.38 19.27
N ALA A 6 -5.55 23.06 19.46
CA ALA A 6 -4.39 22.89 18.62
C ALA A 6 -4.00 21.41 18.62
N ALA A 7 -3.98 20.78 17.46
CA ALA A 7 -3.58 19.38 17.32
C ALA A 7 -2.16 19.22 17.90
N THR A 8 -1.98 18.25 18.79
CA THR A 8 -0.67 17.98 19.39
C THR A 8 0.20 17.31 18.33
N PRO A 9 1.38 17.85 17.97
CA PRO A 9 2.24 17.28 16.94
C PRO A 9 2.68 15.84 17.29
N ALA A 10 2.82 14.97 16.28
CA ALA A 10 3.31 13.62 16.47
C ALA A 10 4.74 13.60 17.00
N THR A 11 5.00 12.91 18.11
CA THR A 11 6.35 12.78 18.67
C THR A 11 7.07 11.56 18.10
N ALA A 12 8.41 11.53 18.20
CA ALA A 12 9.21 10.35 17.86
C ALA A 12 8.74 9.11 18.63
N ARG A 13 8.34 9.30 19.90
CA ARG A 13 7.82 8.22 20.73
C ARG A 13 6.49 7.68 20.23
N ASP A 14 5.58 8.55 19.79
CA ASP A 14 4.30 8.13 19.25
C ASP A 14 4.50 7.26 18.00
N ILE A 15 5.40 7.66 17.11
CA ILE A 15 5.75 6.91 15.89
C ILE A 15 6.25 5.51 16.25
N ILE A 16 7.20 5.41 17.20
CA ILE A 16 7.77 4.12 17.62
C ILE A 16 6.70 3.22 18.25
N LEU A 17 5.85 3.77 19.11
CA LEU A 17 4.77 3.01 19.75
C LEU A 17 3.73 2.50 18.75
N GLU A 18 3.36 3.33 17.76
CA GLU A 18 2.43 2.92 16.72
C GLU A 18 3.03 1.84 15.80
N ILE A 19 4.34 1.87 15.50
CA ILE A 19 5.02 0.80 14.75
C ILE A 19 4.96 -0.52 15.53
N VAL A 20 5.26 -0.50 16.82
CA VAL A 20 5.18 -1.71 17.68
C VAL A 20 3.76 -2.24 17.76
N ARG A 21 2.79 -1.34 17.90
CA ARG A 21 1.37 -1.72 17.91
C ARG A 21 0.95 -2.37 16.58
N ASN A 22 1.30 -1.74 15.46
CA ASN A 22 0.99 -2.27 14.13
C ASN A 22 1.62 -3.67 13.92
N MET A 23 2.85 -3.89 14.40
CA MET A 23 3.49 -5.21 14.38
C MET A 23 2.66 -6.26 15.14
N ARG A 24 2.17 -5.94 16.36
CA ARG A 24 1.35 -6.86 17.16
C ARG A 24 0.05 -7.24 16.45
N GLU A 25 -0.63 -6.25 15.85
CA GLU A 25 -1.87 -6.46 15.11
C GLU A 25 -1.67 -7.22 13.80
N GLY A 26 -0.42 -7.17 13.28
CA GLY A 26 -0.01 -7.81 12.04
C GLY A 26 0.53 -9.22 12.17
N LEU A 27 0.58 -9.79 13.35
CA LEU A 27 1.10 -11.13 13.56
C LEU A 27 0.25 -12.17 12.79
N GLU A 28 0.92 -13.01 11.99
CA GLU A 28 0.28 -14.12 11.26
C GLU A 28 0.69 -15.45 11.83
N PRO A 29 -0.20 -16.14 12.57
CA PRO A 29 0.10 -17.45 13.12
C PRO A 29 0.09 -18.52 12.03
N LEU A 30 1.19 -19.24 11.88
CA LEU A 30 1.31 -20.44 11.10
C LEU A 30 1.26 -21.68 12.01
N HIS A 31 1.34 -22.86 11.43
CA HIS A 31 1.25 -24.11 12.22
C HIS A 31 2.42 -24.28 13.22
N TYR A 32 3.64 -23.89 12.83
CA TYR A 32 4.85 -24.09 13.65
C TYR A 32 5.49 -22.78 14.14
N CYS A 33 5.09 -21.64 13.60
CA CYS A 33 5.64 -20.33 13.95
C CYS A 33 4.61 -19.22 13.70
N THR A 34 4.89 -18.05 14.25
CA THR A 34 4.14 -16.82 13.93
C THR A 34 5.07 -15.86 13.20
N LEU A 35 4.60 -15.27 12.12
CA LEU A 35 5.35 -14.29 11.32
C LEU A 35 4.91 -12.88 11.69
N PRO A 36 5.84 -11.95 12.02
CA PRO A 36 5.53 -10.55 12.16
C PRO A 36 5.61 -9.85 10.79
N PRO A 37 4.89 -8.73 10.59
CA PRO A 37 5.18 -7.82 9.49
C PRO A 37 6.63 -7.36 9.59
N ALA A 38 7.29 -7.20 8.43
CA ALA A 38 8.70 -6.83 8.38
C ALA A 38 8.96 -5.50 7.67
N ILE A 39 8.02 -5.05 6.83
CA ILE A 39 8.11 -3.81 6.07
C ILE A 39 7.04 -2.86 6.62
N PHE A 40 7.45 -1.64 6.99
CA PHE A 40 6.56 -0.61 7.53
C PHE A 40 6.72 0.67 6.72
N HIS A 41 5.60 1.17 6.21
CA HIS A 41 5.47 2.50 5.64
C HIS A 41 4.71 3.39 6.63
N VAL A 42 5.39 4.39 7.16
CA VAL A 42 4.85 5.33 8.15
C VAL A 42 4.59 6.66 7.46
N TYR A 43 3.36 7.10 7.45
CA TYR A 43 2.94 8.35 6.82
C TYR A 43 2.69 9.41 7.89
N LEU A 44 3.33 10.56 7.75
CA LEU A 44 3.23 11.69 8.66
C LEU A 44 2.76 12.93 7.90
N HIS A 45 2.02 13.78 8.60
CA HIS A 45 1.73 15.11 8.09
C HIS A 45 3.03 15.87 7.75
N PRO A 46 3.10 16.64 6.64
CA PRO A 46 4.31 17.33 6.20
C PRO A 46 4.99 18.15 7.29
N THR A 47 4.21 18.87 8.10
CA THR A 47 4.73 19.68 9.22
C THR A 47 5.45 18.85 10.29
N ASP A 48 4.91 17.66 10.62
CA ASP A 48 5.53 16.76 11.60
C ASP A 48 6.79 16.10 11.03
N LEU A 49 6.76 15.70 9.77
CA LEU A 49 7.91 15.14 9.08
C LEU A 49 9.07 16.16 9.01
N GLU A 50 8.79 17.41 8.62
CA GLU A 50 9.81 18.45 8.56
C GLU A 50 10.42 18.72 9.91
N ARG A 51 9.61 18.81 10.97
CA ARG A 51 10.08 18.99 12.35
C ARG A 51 10.98 17.84 12.83
N LEU A 52 10.70 16.61 12.41
CA LEU A 52 11.44 15.42 12.81
C LEU A 52 12.59 15.05 11.86
N ARG A 53 12.72 15.72 10.72
CA ARG A 53 13.66 15.39 9.64
C ARG A 53 15.08 15.11 10.12
N GLY A 54 15.62 15.93 11.01
CA GLY A 54 16.99 15.78 11.50
C GLY A 54 17.22 14.54 12.38
N ILE A 55 16.17 13.93 12.90
CA ILE A 55 16.26 12.77 13.80
C ILE A 55 15.61 11.50 13.23
N LEU A 56 15.09 11.54 12.01
CA LEU A 56 14.45 10.36 11.38
C LEU A 56 15.31 9.10 11.40
N PRO A 57 16.63 9.12 11.10
CA PRO A 57 17.46 7.92 11.18
C PRO A 57 17.47 7.32 12.59
N ARG A 58 17.49 8.18 13.62
CA ARG A 58 17.47 7.76 15.01
C ARG A 58 16.13 7.15 15.40
N ILE A 59 15.02 7.73 14.93
CA ILE A 59 13.68 7.17 15.14
C ILE A 59 13.59 5.75 14.55
N VAL A 60 14.12 5.55 13.34
CA VAL A 60 14.13 4.23 12.68
C VAL A 60 14.97 3.22 13.49
N GLU A 61 16.14 3.60 13.98
CA GLU A 61 16.97 2.73 14.83
C GLU A 61 16.28 2.34 16.14
N GLU A 62 15.69 3.31 16.83
CA GLU A 62 14.96 3.07 18.07
C GLU A 62 13.70 2.21 17.83
N ALA A 63 12.99 2.41 16.73
CA ALA A 63 11.86 1.60 16.34
C ALA A 63 12.26 0.13 16.10
N LYS A 64 13.38 -0.12 15.41
CA LYS A 64 13.90 -1.48 15.22
C LYS A 64 14.21 -2.16 16.56
N ARG A 65 14.88 -1.44 17.48
CA ARG A 65 15.17 -1.97 18.82
C ARG A 65 13.90 -2.24 19.62
N ALA A 66 12.89 -1.37 19.49
CA ALA A 66 11.60 -1.56 20.14
C ALA A 66 10.87 -2.79 19.60
N LEU A 67 10.91 -3.04 18.30
CA LEU A 67 10.35 -4.24 17.66
C LEU A 67 11.06 -5.52 18.14
N ASP A 68 12.40 -5.52 18.22
CA ASP A 68 13.18 -6.66 18.74
C ASP A 68 12.83 -6.95 20.21
N SER A 69 12.78 -5.92 21.05
CA SER A 69 12.43 -6.04 22.46
C SER A 69 11.01 -6.55 22.66
N GLU A 70 10.07 -6.08 21.84
CA GLU A 70 8.69 -6.52 21.88
C GLU A 70 8.55 -8.00 21.47
N LEU A 71 9.23 -8.41 20.41
CA LEU A 71 9.26 -9.79 19.94
C LEU A 71 9.81 -10.73 21.02
N GLU A 72 10.88 -10.34 21.71
CA GLU A 72 11.39 -11.08 22.87
C GLU A 72 10.36 -11.19 23.99
N THR A 73 9.66 -10.08 24.29
CA THR A 73 8.64 -10.04 25.34
C THR A 73 7.48 -10.97 25.05
N LEU A 74 6.95 -10.94 23.83
CA LEU A 74 5.87 -11.82 23.39
C LEU A 74 6.30 -13.30 23.43
N ASN A 75 7.52 -13.62 22.99
CA ASN A 75 8.06 -14.97 23.04
C ASN A 75 8.29 -15.47 24.49
N ARG A 76 8.67 -14.60 25.42
CA ARG A 76 8.80 -14.96 26.85
C ARG A 76 7.44 -15.20 27.50
N ALA A 77 6.45 -14.39 27.19
CA ALA A 77 5.09 -14.57 27.71
C ALA A 77 4.50 -15.93 27.28
N SER A 78 4.70 -16.33 26.03
CA SER A 78 4.25 -17.64 25.53
C SER A 78 4.96 -18.82 26.22
N LEU A 79 6.21 -18.66 26.66
CA LEU A 79 6.94 -19.67 27.45
C LEU A 79 6.35 -19.83 28.85
N GLY A 80 5.90 -18.75 29.49
CA GLY A 80 5.25 -18.78 30.80
C GLY A 80 3.92 -19.52 30.79
N GLU A 81 3.15 -19.41 29.74
CA GLU A 81 1.91 -20.16 29.55
C GLU A 81 2.13 -21.64 29.26
N ARG A 82 3.22 -22.01 28.57
CA ARG A 82 3.63 -23.44 28.35
C ARG A 82 3.89 -24.16 29.64
N LEU A 83 4.40 -23.49 30.68
CA LEU A 83 4.65 -24.08 31.99
C LEU A 83 3.37 -24.32 32.82
N LYS A 84 2.26 -23.69 32.45
CA LYS A 84 0.95 -23.82 33.15
C LYS A 84 -0.01 -24.85 32.53
N LEU A 85 0.48 -25.93 31.89
CA LEU A 85 -0.32 -27.04 31.39
C LEU A 85 -1.51 -26.69 30.47
N SER A 86 -1.44 -25.63 29.73
CA SER A 86 -2.43 -25.30 28.70
C SER A 86 -2.12 -26.06 27.40
N LYS A 87 -3.13 -26.78 26.89
CA LYS A 87 -3.04 -27.65 25.69
C LYS A 87 -2.83 -26.93 24.34
N ARG A 88 -2.72 -25.58 24.31
CA ARG A 88 -2.42 -24.78 23.13
C ARG A 88 -1.37 -23.74 23.50
N SER A 89 -0.14 -23.99 23.12
CA SER A 89 0.91 -22.96 23.16
C SER A 89 0.93 -22.27 21.81
N ASP A 90 0.85 -20.95 21.81
CA ASP A 90 1.02 -20.17 20.59
C ASP A 90 2.41 -20.43 20.00
N PRO A 91 2.51 -20.57 18.67
CA PRO A 91 3.78 -20.83 18.02
C PRO A 91 4.72 -19.64 18.20
N LYS A 92 6.03 -19.93 18.35
CA LYS A 92 7.06 -18.89 18.54
C LYS A 92 7.05 -17.89 17.39
N ILE A 93 7.14 -16.59 17.71
CA ILE A 93 7.31 -15.53 16.72
C ILE A 93 8.76 -15.54 16.23
N ILE A 94 8.95 -15.64 14.92
CA ILE A 94 10.27 -15.68 14.28
C ILE A 94 10.62 -14.28 13.80
N PRO A 95 11.84 -13.75 14.10
CA PRO A 95 12.26 -12.47 13.55
C PRO A 95 12.34 -12.53 12.03
N PRO A 96 12.07 -11.42 11.31
CA PRO A 96 12.11 -11.41 9.86
C PRO A 96 13.53 -11.63 9.34
N GLU A 97 13.72 -12.53 8.37
CA GLU A 97 15.04 -12.89 7.81
C GLU A 97 15.80 -11.70 7.22
N GLY A 98 15.09 -10.74 6.61
CA GLY A 98 15.66 -9.50 6.06
C GLY A 98 15.79 -8.36 7.07
N GLY A 99 15.48 -8.60 8.36
CA GLY A 99 15.36 -7.57 9.37
C GLY A 99 14.18 -6.62 9.14
N TRP A 100 14.03 -5.62 10.01
CA TRP A 100 12.96 -4.64 9.95
C TRP A 100 13.26 -3.58 8.88
N GLN A 101 12.34 -3.36 7.96
CA GLN A 101 12.39 -2.31 6.96
C GLN A 101 11.36 -1.24 7.31
N ILE A 102 11.81 -0.06 7.71
CA ILE A 102 10.95 1.05 8.13
C ILE A 102 11.25 2.23 7.23
N ARG A 103 10.20 2.76 6.59
CA ARG A 103 10.26 3.98 5.77
C ARG A 103 9.30 4.99 6.36
N ILE A 104 9.80 6.19 6.66
CA ILE A 104 8.96 7.31 7.10
C ILE A 104 8.78 8.21 5.89
N LEU A 105 7.54 8.44 5.52
CA LEU A 105 7.11 9.08 4.29
C LEU A 105 6.22 10.28 4.63
N GLU A 106 6.20 11.25 3.74
CA GLU A 106 5.27 12.36 3.80
C GLU A 106 3.88 11.88 3.37
N ASP A 107 2.86 12.25 4.12
CA ASP A 107 1.47 12.11 3.66
C ASP A 107 1.18 13.19 2.62
N THR A 108 1.42 12.85 1.35
CA THR A 108 1.18 13.76 0.21
C THR A 108 -0.30 13.89 -0.15
N ASP A 109 -1.14 13.14 0.53
CA ASP A 109 -2.57 13.05 0.24
C ASP A 109 -3.43 13.85 1.20
N ASP A 110 -2.81 14.59 2.15
CA ASP A 110 -3.50 15.41 3.17
C ASP A 110 -4.57 14.64 3.98
N GLU A 111 -4.33 13.36 4.22
CA GLU A 111 -5.25 12.55 5.04
C GLU A 111 -4.92 12.58 6.52
N ALA A 112 -3.63 12.74 6.86
CA ALA A 112 -3.17 12.87 8.21
C ALA A 112 -3.23 14.33 8.65
N ALA A 113 -3.90 14.62 9.76
CA ALA A 113 -3.77 15.90 10.44
C ALA A 113 -2.43 15.97 11.21
N PRO A 114 -1.94 17.16 11.57
CA PRO A 114 -0.79 17.28 12.47
C PRO A 114 -1.02 16.46 13.76
N GLY A 115 -0.09 15.57 14.08
CA GLY A 115 -0.21 14.64 15.21
C GLY A 115 -0.69 13.23 14.86
N ASP A 116 -1.21 13.03 13.68
CA ASP A 116 -1.62 11.69 13.22
C ASP A 116 -0.42 10.88 12.72
N VAL A 117 -0.46 9.58 12.96
CA VAL A 117 0.50 8.60 12.45
C VAL A 117 -0.28 7.51 11.74
N ALA A 118 -0.09 7.37 10.43
CA ALA A 118 -0.67 6.28 9.66
C ALA A 118 0.42 5.28 9.29
N ILE A 119 0.15 3.98 9.46
CA ILE A 119 1.12 2.92 9.17
C ILE A 119 0.48 1.86 8.31
N SER A 120 1.17 1.51 7.24
CA SER A 120 0.91 0.32 6.45
C SER A 120 2.07 -0.65 6.63
N SER A 121 1.78 -1.95 6.82
CA SER A 121 2.81 -2.95 6.98
C SER A 121 2.55 -4.20 6.17
N GLU A 122 3.64 -4.90 5.84
CA GLU A 122 3.63 -6.10 5.02
C GLU A 122 4.44 -7.22 5.67
N LEU A 123 3.97 -8.46 5.48
CA LEU A 123 4.78 -9.64 5.73
C LEU A 123 5.82 -9.75 4.60
N ALA A 124 7.10 -9.53 4.89
CA ALA A 124 8.16 -9.86 3.96
C ALA A 124 8.40 -11.37 4.01
N LEU A 125 8.02 -12.06 2.96
CA LEU A 125 8.54 -13.39 2.72
C LEU A 125 9.94 -13.26 2.09
N PRO A 126 10.92 -14.14 2.45
CA PRO A 126 12.22 -14.11 1.79
C PRO A 126 12.01 -14.24 0.29
N ALA A 127 12.66 -13.37 -0.48
CA ALA A 127 12.69 -13.47 -1.94
C ALA A 127 13.34 -14.79 -2.32
N LYS A 128 12.55 -15.85 -2.38
CA LYS A 128 12.94 -17.05 -3.11
C LYS A 128 12.96 -16.70 -4.57
N ASP A 129 14.13 -16.96 -5.19
CA ASP A 129 14.34 -16.85 -6.62
C ASP A 129 13.05 -17.21 -7.40
N GLN A 130 12.69 -16.32 -8.28
CA GLN A 130 11.58 -16.30 -9.19
C GLN A 130 11.17 -17.70 -9.69
N LEU A 131 10.26 -18.31 -9.01
CA LEU A 131 9.45 -19.40 -9.55
C LEU A 131 7.98 -18.96 -9.41
N GLY A 132 7.49 -18.35 -10.47
CA GLY A 132 6.08 -18.25 -10.82
C GLY A 132 5.16 -17.59 -9.81
N ALA A 133 4.66 -16.42 -10.17
CA ALA A 133 3.38 -15.82 -9.80
C ALA A 133 2.83 -16.15 -8.41
N GLY A 134 2.89 -15.19 -7.51
CA GLY A 134 1.95 -15.11 -6.41
C GLY A 134 2.50 -15.38 -5.02
N SER A 135 3.23 -14.43 -4.45
CA SER A 135 3.33 -14.38 -3.00
C SER A 135 2.10 -13.66 -2.44
N MET A 136 1.34 -14.35 -1.58
CA MET A 136 0.29 -13.70 -0.79
C MET A 136 0.97 -12.77 0.22
N THR A 137 0.67 -11.47 0.13
CA THR A 137 1.15 -10.49 1.10
C THR A 137 -0.02 -10.03 1.94
N LYS A 138 0.05 -10.25 3.26
CA LYS A 138 -0.91 -9.67 4.20
C LYS A 138 -0.46 -8.26 4.54
N ARG A 139 -1.33 -7.29 4.31
CA ARG A 139 -1.09 -5.89 4.62
C ARG A 139 -2.03 -5.41 5.70
N ILE A 140 -1.50 -4.61 6.59
CA ILE A 140 -2.23 -4.06 7.73
C ILE A 140 -1.99 -2.57 7.77
N ALA A 141 -3.08 -1.81 7.77
CA ALA A 141 -3.06 -0.39 7.98
C ALA A 141 -3.61 -0.05 9.37
N THR A 142 -2.86 0.68 10.15
CA THR A 142 -3.31 1.28 11.38
C THR A 142 -3.26 2.81 11.25
N ARG A 143 -4.27 3.48 11.77
CA ARG A 143 -4.36 4.93 11.75
C ARG A 143 -4.74 5.45 13.12
N ARG A 144 -3.95 6.37 13.66
CA ARG A 144 -4.26 7.14 14.85
C ARG A 144 -4.69 8.54 14.41
N MET A 145 -5.98 8.84 14.55
CA MET A 145 -6.55 10.16 14.30
C MET A 145 -7.19 10.68 15.58
N ALA A 146 -6.75 11.83 16.08
CA ALA A 146 -7.37 12.55 17.21
C ALA A 146 -7.85 11.65 18.37
N GLY A 147 -7.09 10.58 18.70
CA GLY A 147 -7.43 9.64 19.78
C GLY A 147 -8.38 8.49 19.38
N VAL A 148 -8.78 8.38 18.12
CA VAL A 148 -9.51 7.22 17.60
C VAL A 148 -8.58 6.33 16.82
N GLU A 149 -8.51 5.06 17.19
CA GLU A 149 -7.69 4.04 16.56
C GLU A 149 -8.52 3.22 15.59
N SER A 150 -8.01 3.01 14.38
CA SER A 150 -8.64 2.22 13.33
C SER A 150 -7.62 1.28 12.70
N THR A 151 -7.97 0.01 12.56
CA THR A 151 -7.15 -1.02 11.92
C THR A 151 -7.91 -1.62 10.76
N LYS A 152 -7.27 -1.68 9.59
CA LYS A 152 -7.81 -2.34 8.40
C LYS A 152 -6.84 -3.42 7.93
N GLN A 153 -7.32 -4.64 7.73
CA GLN A 153 -6.55 -5.75 7.18
C GLN A 153 -6.99 -6.03 5.75
N SER A 154 -6.05 -6.25 4.84
CA SER A 154 -6.32 -6.73 3.49
C SER A 154 -5.39 -7.89 3.13
N TYR A 155 -5.89 -8.81 2.34
CA TYR A 155 -5.14 -9.97 1.86
C TYR A 155 -5.00 -9.83 0.36
N ASP A 156 -3.75 -9.79 -0.13
CA ASP A 156 -3.48 -9.92 -1.55
C ASP A 156 -3.46 -11.40 -1.90
N SER A 157 -4.49 -11.86 -2.57
CA SER A 157 -4.48 -13.18 -3.20
C SER A 157 -3.88 -13.03 -4.59
N PRO A 158 -2.81 -13.79 -4.92
CA PRO A 158 -2.43 -13.92 -6.31
C PRO A 158 -3.51 -14.73 -7.00
N ALA A 159 -4.47 -14.06 -7.60
CA ALA A 159 -5.38 -14.75 -8.51
C ALA A 159 -4.53 -15.37 -9.61
N ALA A 160 -4.40 -16.69 -9.60
CA ALA A 160 -4.06 -17.43 -10.81
C ALA A 160 -4.97 -16.88 -11.91
N ALA A 161 -4.38 -16.44 -13.02
CA ALA A 161 -5.13 -15.91 -14.13
C ALA A 161 -6.25 -16.92 -14.45
N PRO A 162 -7.53 -16.61 -14.26
CA PRO A 162 -8.59 -17.49 -14.65
C PRO A 162 -8.53 -17.60 -16.17
N ALA A 163 -8.54 -18.81 -16.68
CA ALA A 163 -8.72 -19.09 -18.10
C ALA A 163 -9.86 -18.21 -18.60
N ALA A 164 -9.57 -17.41 -19.64
CA ALA A 164 -10.45 -16.41 -20.20
C ALA A 164 -11.85 -16.95 -20.45
N ALA A 165 -12.81 -16.58 -19.63
CA ALA A 165 -14.20 -16.62 -20.03
C ALA A 165 -14.38 -15.64 -21.21
N PRO A 166 -15.12 -15.99 -22.28
CA PRO A 166 -15.37 -15.07 -23.37
C PRO A 166 -16.12 -13.86 -22.81
N LEU A 167 -15.52 -12.68 -23.00
CA LEU A 167 -16.15 -11.41 -22.63
C LEU A 167 -17.42 -11.22 -23.47
N PRO A 168 -18.50 -10.67 -22.88
CA PRO A 168 -19.62 -10.20 -23.67
C PRO A 168 -19.10 -9.17 -24.69
N ALA A 169 -19.69 -9.19 -25.89
CA ALA A 169 -19.33 -8.30 -27.00
C ALA A 169 -19.17 -6.85 -26.47
N ALA A 170 -18.06 -6.21 -26.83
CA ALA A 170 -17.78 -4.85 -26.42
C ALA A 170 -18.88 -3.91 -26.95
N ASP A 171 -19.49 -3.14 -26.06
CA ASP A 171 -20.44 -2.10 -26.46
C ASP A 171 -19.74 -1.12 -27.40
N PRO A 172 -20.44 -0.63 -28.46
CA PRO A 172 -19.87 0.37 -29.36
C PRO A 172 -19.41 1.59 -28.59
N GLY A 173 -18.13 1.96 -28.75
CA GLY A 173 -17.49 3.09 -28.04
C GLY A 173 -16.62 2.71 -26.85
N THR A 174 -16.47 1.43 -26.50
CA THR A 174 -15.51 1.00 -25.47
C THR A 174 -14.12 0.88 -26.08
N PHE A 175 -13.13 1.57 -25.53
CA PHE A 175 -11.73 1.53 -25.95
C PHE A 175 -10.92 0.46 -25.26
N ALA A 176 -11.23 0.24 -23.96
CA ALA A 176 -10.57 -0.77 -23.14
C ALA A 176 -11.48 -1.25 -22.02
N THR A 177 -11.16 -2.43 -21.50
CA THR A 177 -11.78 -3.00 -20.29
C THR A 177 -10.71 -3.17 -19.23
N ILE A 178 -11.02 -2.78 -17.98
CA ILE A 178 -10.14 -2.88 -16.84
C ILE A 178 -10.87 -3.67 -15.75
N GLU A 179 -10.36 -4.84 -15.43
CA GLU A 179 -10.88 -5.68 -14.34
C GLU A 179 -9.97 -5.52 -13.11
N TYR A 180 -10.56 -5.39 -11.94
CA TYR A 180 -9.81 -5.23 -10.69
C TYR A 180 -10.61 -5.77 -9.50
N GLU A 181 -9.89 -6.01 -8.42
CA GLU A 181 -10.47 -6.40 -7.15
C GLU A 181 -9.93 -5.47 -6.05
N ASP A 182 -10.84 -4.90 -5.27
CA ASP A 182 -10.51 -4.06 -4.11
C ASP A 182 -11.21 -4.60 -2.85
N SER A 183 -11.14 -3.90 -1.72
CA SER A 183 -11.76 -4.35 -0.46
C SER A 183 -13.28 -4.53 -0.53
N THR A 184 -13.94 -4.05 -1.58
CA THR A 184 -15.39 -4.18 -1.81
C THR A 184 -15.75 -5.26 -2.82
N GLY A 185 -14.73 -5.94 -3.41
CA GLY A 185 -14.89 -7.06 -4.33
C GLY A 185 -14.41 -6.79 -5.74
N ARG A 186 -14.73 -7.73 -6.65
CA ARG A 186 -14.31 -7.68 -8.05
C ARG A 186 -15.20 -6.75 -8.86
N LYS A 187 -14.57 -5.91 -9.68
CA LYS A 187 -15.21 -4.89 -10.52
C LYS A 187 -14.64 -4.88 -11.93
N THR A 188 -15.44 -4.39 -12.86
CA THR A 188 -15.04 -4.17 -14.25
C THR A 188 -15.38 -2.74 -14.64
N TYR A 189 -14.39 -2.01 -15.14
CA TYR A 189 -14.56 -0.68 -15.69
C TYR A 189 -14.40 -0.72 -17.22
N ARG A 190 -15.33 -0.05 -17.93
CA ARG A 190 -15.27 0.10 -19.40
C ARG A 190 -14.83 1.52 -19.71
N MET A 191 -13.65 1.63 -20.31
CA MET A 191 -13.08 2.92 -20.69
C MET A 191 -13.67 3.39 -22.02
N THR A 192 -14.42 4.48 -21.97
CA THR A 192 -15.03 5.15 -23.13
C THR A 192 -14.45 6.55 -23.36
N LYS A 193 -13.58 7.02 -22.47
CA LYS A 193 -12.87 8.29 -22.56
C LYS A 193 -11.44 8.07 -23.04
N ASN A 194 -10.83 9.09 -23.66
CA ASN A 194 -9.43 9.01 -24.07
C ASN A 194 -8.45 9.13 -22.90
N GLU A 195 -8.89 9.61 -21.74
CA GLU A 195 -8.08 9.68 -20.53
C GLU A 195 -8.94 9.34 -19.32
N ILE A 196 -8.37 8.57 -18.39
CA ILE A 196 -8.95 8.24 -17.10
C ILE A 196 -7.91 8.37 -16.00
N VAL A 197 -8.38 8.68 -14.81
CA VAL A 197 -7.59 8.73 -13.58
C VAL A 197 -7.96 7.56 -12.70
N VAL A 198 -6.94 6.84 -12.21
CA VAL A 198 -7.10 5.68 -11.34
C VAL A 198 -6.38 5.95 -10.02
N GLY A 199 -7.04 5.63 -8.91
CA GLY A 199 -6.47 5.80 -7.60
C GLY A 199 -7.48 5.57 -6.49
N ARG A 200 -7.06 5.85 -5.25
CA ARG A 200 -7.92 5.70 -4.08
C ARG A 200 -8.99 6.80 -4.00
N GLY A 201 -8.80 7.90 -4.74
CA GLY A 201 -9.67 9.06 -4.68
C GLY A 201 -9.61 9.77 -3.32
N GLY A 202 -10.48 10.73 -3.12
CA GLY A 202 -10.57 11.50 -1.88
C GLY A 202 -11.58 12.62 -2.01
N ARG A 203 -11.70 13.46 -0.95
CA ARG A 203 -12.68 14.54 -0.91
C ARG A 203 -12.46 15.56 -2.04
N ASP A 204 -11.19 15.85 -2.34
CA ASP A 204 -10.79 16.88 -3.33
C ASP A 204 -10.15 16.26 -4.58
N TYR A 205 -10.14 14.92 -4.68
CA TYR A 205 -9.52 14.17 -5.78
C TYR A 205 -10.57 13.32 -6.49
N TRP A 206 -10.79 13.65 -7.74
CA TRP A 206 -11.71 12.90 -8.58
C TRP A 206 -10.98 11.81 -9.36
N THR A 207 -11.50 10.60 -9.34
CA THR A 207 -10.95 9.44 -10.07
C THR A 207 -12.06 8.75 -10.86
N ASP A 208 -11.77 8.30 -12.07
CA ASP A 208 -12.68 7.49 -12.87
C ASP A 208 -12.80 6.08 -12.29
N ILE A 209 -11.69 5.52 -11.82
CA ILE A 209 -11.66 4.26 -11.07
C ILE A 209 -11.22 4.59 -9.65
N LYS A 210 -12.19 4.60 -8.73
CA LYS A 210 -11.94 4.75 -7.31
C LYS A 210 -11.73 3.38 -6.68
N LEU A 211 -10.55 3.19 -6.07
CA LEU A 211 -10.15 1.94 -5.40
C LEU A 211 -10.34 2.07 -3.89
N GLU A 212 -11.12 1.18 -3.30
CA GLU A 212 -11.26 1.08 -1.85
C GLU A 212 -10.12 0.21 -1.29
N THR A 213 -8.98 0.84 -0.97
CA THR A 213 -7.73 0.16 -0.64
C THR A 213 -6.92 0.90 0.43
N LEU A 214 -5.68 0.46 0.67
CA LEU A 214 -4.77 1.01 1.67
C LEU A 214 -4.15 2.35 1.23
N PRO A 215 -3.58 3.13 2.18
CA PRO A 215 -2.92 4.41 1.92
C PRO A 215 -1.72 4.32 0.96
N ASP A 216 -1.14 3.14 0.76
CA ASP A 216 -0.05 2.90 -0.20
C ASP A 216 -0.44 3.23 -1.63
N VAL A 217 -1.72 3.11 -1.98
CA VAL A 217 -2.24 3.58 -3.26
C VAL A 217 -2.58 5.06 -3.14
N SER A 218 -1.89 5.91 -3.92
CA SER A 218 -2.13 7.35 -3.94
C SER A 218 -3.54 7.70 -4.38
N ARG A 219 -4.06 8.87 -3.97
CA ARG A 219 -5.40 9.35 -4.35
C ARG A 219 -5.56 9.44 -5.85
N GLU A 220 -4.61 10.07 -6.55
CA GLU A 220 -4.38 9.92 -7.98
C GLU A 220 -3.12 9.07 -8.13
N HIS A 221 -3.28 7.79 -8.49
CA HIS A 221 -2.14 6.87 -8.57
C HIS A 221 -1.49 6.89 -9.95
N PHE A 222 -2.31 6.79 -11.00
CA PHE A 222 -1.84 6.96 -12.37
C PHE A 222 -2.95 7.50 -13.27
N ARG A 223 -2.54 8.08 -14.42
CA ARG A 223 -3.42 8.38 -15.55
C ARG A 223 -3.17 7.39 -16.67
N LEU A 224 -4.25 6.93 -17.27
CA LEU A 224 -4.21 6.08 -18.45
C LEU A 224 -4.80 6.85 -19.61
N ARG A 225 -3.97 7.13 -20.61
CA ARG A 225 -4.34 7.90 -21.79
C ARG A 225 -4.32 6.99 -23.04
N ARG A 226 -5.33 7.13 -23.88
CA ARG A 226 -5.37 6.58 -25.24
C ARG A 226 -5.02 7.66 -26.24
N ASP A 227 -4.09 7.38 -27.14
CA ASP A 227 -3.84 8.22 -28.30
C ASP A 227 -4.96 7.98 -29.36
N PRO A 228 -5.77 9.00 -29.70
CA PRO A 228 -6.85 8.83 -30.65
C PRO A 228 -6.39 8.50 -32.07
N ALA A 229 -5.17 8.92 -32.48
CA ALA A 229 -4.63 8.74 -33.80
C ALA A 229 -4.11 7.29 -34.01
N THR A 230 -3.44 6.74 -33.00
CA THR A 230 -2.81 5.41 -33.09
C THR A 230 -3.59 4.32 -32.37
N GLY A 231 -4.50 4.68 -31.48
CA GLY A 231 -5.21 3.76 -30.59
C GLY A 231 -4.33 3.17 -29.48
N GLN A 232 -3.07 3.60 -29.35
CA GLN A 232 -2.14 3.15 -28.33
C GLN A 232 -2.48 3.74 -26.96
N PHE A 233 -2.15 2.99 -25.90
CA PHE A 233 -2.35 3.42 -24.52
C PHE A 233 -1.02 3.74 -23.85
N PHE A 234 -1.06 4.77 -23.00
CA PHE A 234 0.08 5.26 -22.25
C PHE A 234 -0.32 5.46 -20.81
N LEU A 235 0.56 5.08 -19.88
CA LEU A 235 0.38 5.23 -18.44
C LEU A 235 1.36 6.27 -17.90
N LYS A 236 0.84 7.24 -17.16
CA LYS A 236 1.58 8.27 -16.43
C LYS A 236 1.50 7.98 -14.94
N ASP A 237 2.63 7.59 -14.33
CA ASP A 237 2.70 7.24 -12.91
C ASP A 237 2.79 8.52 -12.05
N LEU A 238 1.77 8.78 -11.24
CA LEU A 238 1.67 9.91 -10.31
C LEU A 238 1.86 9.48 -8.85
N SER A 239 2.16 8.22 -8.64
CA SER A 239 2.16 7.61 -7.32
C SER A 239 3.46 7.85 -6.55
N GLN A 240 3.38 7.66 -5.23
CA GLN A 240 4.53 7.75 -4.34
C GLN A 240 5.33 6.43 -4.29
N LEU A 241 4.65 5.30 -4.30
CA LEU A 241 5.28 3.98 -4.19
C LEU A 241 5.51 3.28 -5.53
N GLY A 242 5.00 3.86 -6.60
CA GLY A 242 5.25 3.41 -7.98
C GLY A 242 4.15 2.51 -8.53
N THR A 243 4.12 2.48 -9.87
CA THR A 243 3.23 1.64 -10.68
C THR A 243 4.07 0.63 -11.47
N THR A 244 3.56 -0.57 -11.68
CA THR A 244 4.20 -1.59 -12.53
C THR A 244 3.29 -1.96 -13.70
N ILE A 245 3.90 -2.27 -14.85
CA ILE A 245 3.23 -2.81 -16.04
C ILE A 245 3.87 -4.17 -16.31
N ASP A 246 3.11 -5.25 -16.23
CA ASP A 246 3.58 -6.63 -16.35
C ASP A 246 4.81 -6.94 -15.46
N GLY A 247 4.81 -6.37 -14.25
CA GLY A 247 5.88 -6.51 -13.26
C GLY A 247 7.07 -5.57 -13.46
N ALA A 248 7.21 -4.89 -14.61
CA ALA A 248 8.24 -3.89 -14.83
C ALA A 248 7.79 -2.53 -14.26
N LYS A 249 8.68 -1.84 -13.53
CA LYS A 249 8.38 -0.54 -12.94
C LYS A 249 8.22 0.53 -14.03
N ALA A 250 7.09 1.22 -14.03
CA ALA A 250 6.87 2.39 -14.88
C ALA A 250 7.77 3.57 -14.43
N PRO A 251 8.19 4.45 -15.36
CA PRO A 251 8.89 5.67 -14.98
C PRO A 251 7.96 6.56 -14.15
N THR A 252 8.47 7.08 -13.03
CA THR A 252 7.68 8.04 -12.23
C THR A 252 7.57 9.36 -12.96
N SER A 253 6.37 9.92 -13.00
CA SER A 253 6.10 11.22 -13.61
C SER A 253 6.05 12.36 -12.59
N VAL A 254 6.34 12.08 -11.32
CA VAL A 254 6.31 13.06 -10.25
C VAL A 254 7.65 13.13 -9.53
N ALA A 255 8.22 14.32 -9.43
CA ALA A 255 9.30 14.64 -8.52
C ALA A 255 8.79 15.52 -7.37
N LEU A 256 9.33 15.31 -6.18
CA LEU A 256 9.09 16.19 -5.04
C LEU A 256 10.23 17.21 -4.99
N GLU A 257 9.91 18.47 -5.28
CA GLU A 257 10.82 19.60 -5.12
C GLU A 257 10.20 20.57 -4.09
N ASP A 258 10.92 20.86 -3.01
CA ASP A 258 10.48 21.77 -1.92
C ASP A 258 9.08 21.43 -1.36
N GLY A 259 8.77 20.13 -1.20
CA GLY A 259 7.47 19.66 -0.71
C GLY A 259 6.30 19.82 -1.71
N ARG A 260 6.59 20.21 -2.96
CA ARG A 260 5.59 20.32 -4.02
C ARG A 260 5.81 19.25 -5.08
N LYS A 261 4.71 18.63 -5.52
CA LYS A 261 4.74 17.69 -6.65
C LYS A 261 5.00 18.46 -7.94
N ARG A 262 6.09 18.13 -8.64
CA ARG A 262 6.38 18.59 -10.00
C ARG A 262 6.12 17.47 -10.98
N ASP A 263 5.34 17.75 -12.00
CA ASP A 263 5.09 16.84 -13.11
C ASP A 263 6.29 16.78 -14.06
N LEU A 264 6.83 15.60 -14.29
CA LEU A 264 7.94 15.32 -15.20
C LEU A 264 7.47 14.93 -16.61
N ASP A 265 6.17 14.78 -16.80
CA ASP A 265 5.50 14.40 -18.05
C ASP A 265 6.06 13.13 -18.71
N GLN A 266 6.41 12.13 -17.87
CA GLN A 266 6.89 10.84 -18.34
C GLN A 266 5.73 9.84 -18.45
N GLU A 267 5.63 9.18 -19.60
CA GLU A 267 4.63 8.16 -19.87
C GLU A 267 5.30 6.84 -20.26
N ALA A 268 4.70 5.72 -19.90
CA ALA A 268 5.07 4.39 -20.35
C ALA A 268 4.00 3.81 -21.29
N PRO A 269 4.37 3.16 -22.42
CA PRO A 269 3.41 2.50 -23.27
C PRO A 269 2.80 1.29 -22.55
N VAL A 270 1.48 1.11 -22.71
CA VAL A 270 0.74 -0.03 -22.14
C VAL A 270 0.41 -1.01 -23.25
N PRO A 271 0.84 -2.28 -23.19
CA PRO A 271 0.47 -3.32 -24.15
C PRO A 271 -1.04 -3.52 -24.25
N PRO A 272 -1.56 -4.06 -25.36
CA PRO A 272 -2.99 -4.34 -25.55
C PRO A 272 -3.61 -5.25 -24.47
N ARG A 273 -2.77 -6.05 -23.81
CA ARG A 273 -3.08 -6.80 -22.59
C ARG A 273 -1.93 -6.58 -21.64
N ALA A 274 -2.26 -6.08 -20.45
CA ALA A 274 -1.26 -5.80 -19.44
C ALA A 274 -1.85 -5.98 -18.04
N ARG A 275 -1.02 -6.37 -17.09
CA ARG A 275 -1.32 -6.34 -15.67
C ARG A 275 -0.65 -5.12 -15.04
N ILE A 276 -1.45 -4.18 -14.55
CA ILE A 276 -0.99 -2.94 -13.94
C ILE A 276 -1.05 -3.11 -12.43
N GLY A 277 0.09 -3.00 -11.75
CA GLY A 277 0.19 -3.08 -10.29
C GLY A 277 0.37 -1.70 -9.66
N LEU A 278 -0.43 -1.38 -8.65
CA LEU A 278 -0.39 -0.12 -7.90
C LEU A 278 0.26 -0.36 -6.55
N ALA A 279 1.40 0.23 -6.31
CA ALA A 279 2.19 0.09 -5.07
C ALA A 279 2.44 -1.38 -4.67
N GLY A 280 2.25 -2.35 -5.59
CA GLY A 280 2.24 -3.79 -5.32
C GLY A 280 1.05 -4.26 -4.45
N VAL A 281 0.02 -3.45 -4.23
CA VAL A 281 -1.15 -3.72 -3.37
C VAL A 281 -2.35 -4.16 -4.18
N VAL A 282 -2.66 -3.43 -5.25
CA VAL A 282 -3.82 -3.68 -6.12
C VAL A 282 -3.32 -3.92 -7.52
N TYR A 283 -3.95 -4.88 -8.19
CA TYR A 283 -3.63 -5.22 -9.58
C TYR A 283 -4.86 -5.04 -10.45
N LEU A 284 -4.66 -4.42 -11.61
CA LEU A 284 -5.67 -4.23 -12.63
C LEU A 284 -5.29 -5.01 -13.87
N ASP A 285 -6.21 -5.80 -14.40
CA ASP A 285 -6.07 -6.51 -15.68
C ASP A 285 -6.64 -5.62 -16.78
N PHE A 286 -5.76 -5.00 -17.57
CA PHE A 286 -6.08 -4.13 -18.68
C PHE A 286 -6.19 -4.91 -19.99
N ARG A 287 -7.21 -4.61 -20.79
CA ARG A 287 -7.38 -5.13 -22.16
C ARG A 287 -7.92 -4.05 -23.08
N SER A 288 -7.18 -3.71 -24.13
CA SER A 288 -7.68 -2.84 -25.19
C SER A 288 -8.68 -3.57 -26.06
N VAL A 289 -9.67 -2.83 -26.54
CA VAL A 289 -10.62 -3.32 -27.56
C VAL A 289 -10.11 -2.85 -28.91
N SER A 290 -9.74 -3.80 -29.79
CA SER A 290 -9.41 -3.48 -31.17
C SER A 290 -10.69 -3.01 -31.88
N GLN A 291 -10.72 -1.74 -32.32
CA GLN A 291 -11.75 -1.32 -33.27
C GLN A 291 -11.36 -1.88 -34.64
N SER A 292 -12.15 -2.84 -35.11
CA SER A 292 -12.07 -3.37 -36.48
C SER A 292 -12.66 -2.38 -37.47
#